data_6cb895f30a4121716f23b556f5d6d8a7
#
_entry.id   6cb895f30a4121716f23b556f5d6d8a7
#
_cell.length_a   1.000
_cell.length_b   1.000
_cell.length_c   1.000
_cell.angle_alpha   90.00
_cell.angle_beta   90.00
_cell.angle_gamma   90.00
#
_symmetry.space_group_name_H-M   'P 1'
#
loop_
_entity.id
_entity.type
_entity.pdbx_description
1 polymer ?
#
loop_
_entity_poly.entity_id
_entity_poly.type
_entity_poly.pdbx_seq_one_letter_code
_entity_poly.pdbx_strand_id
1 'polypeptide(L)'
;MKKCIRAKKIWFIIPVILFTIGIIGSVTFGLKAYKLGTRPKAYFTLPSETNIEITETGTKEIYYEYTMAYQIKENIIFYFRNIETGEVVESYIPTMNATYFIGSKNGVLVAQVDLSQAGNYLVSSNYDKDNTELLFWVGNGLAESIVFTLLAVFVGIFGFLGGIISIVIILIVTKYLQSQKT
;
A
#
# COMPACT_ATOMS: atom_id res chain seq x y z
N MET A 1 13.17 51.79 5.88
CA MET A 1 13.74 50.57 6.51
C MET A 1 12.76 49.52 6.99
N LYS A 2 11.58 49.83 7.58
CA LYS A 2 10.60 48.84 8.08
C LYS A 2 9.98 47.96 7.00
N LYS A 3 9.76 48.43 5.76
CA LYS A 3 9.19 47.66 4.66
C LYS A 3 10.12 46.54 4.15
N CYS A 4 11.43 46.75 4.16
CA CYS A 4 12.40 45.75 3.66
C CYS A 4 12.58 44.54 4.62
N ILE A 5 12.40 44.76 5.93
CA ILE A 5 12.48 43.71 6.95
C ILE A 5 11.23 42.80 6.90
N ARG A 6 10.06 43.36 6.57
CA ARG A 6 8.80 42.60 6.47
C ARG A 6 8.83 41.66 5.26
N ALA A 7 9.35 42.08 4.11
CA ALA A 7 9.50 41.22 2.93
C ALA A 7 10.44 40.03 3.22
N LYS A 8 11.55 40.23 3.93
CA LYS A 8 12.49 39.15 4.29
C LYS A 8 11.87 38.04 5.14
N LYS A 9 10.99 38.37 6.09
CA LYS A 9 10.31 37.37 6.93
C LYS A 9 9.31 36.51 6.14
N ILE A 10 8.59 37.09 5.19
CA ILE A 10 7.61 36.38 4.35
C ILE A 10 8.30 35.35 3.46
N TRP A 11 9.51 35.64 2.96
CA TRP A 11 10.22 34.72 2.08
C TRP A 11 10.63 33.42 2.77
N PHE A 12 10.94 33.44 4.07
CA PHE A 12 11.25 32.24 4.85
C PHE A 12 10.02 31.36 5.17
N ILE A 13 8.81 31.87 4.96
CA ILE A 13 7.60 31.08 5.14
C ILE A 13 7.47 30.00 4.06
N ILE A 14 7.90 30.30 2.82
CA ILE A 14 7.79 29.35 1.69
C ILE A 14 8.55 28.03 1.94
N PRO A 15 9.85 28.03 2.28
CA PRO A 15 10.55 26.80 2.64
C PRO A 15 9.87 26.04 3.78
N VAL A 16 9.42 26.72 4.82
CA VAL A 16 8.74 26.09 5.96
C VAL A 16 7.46 25.39 5.52
N ILE A 17 6.65 26.04 4.67
CA ILE A 17 5.43 25.42 4.13
C ILE A 17 5.79 24.18 3.31
N LEU A 18 6.79 24.24 2.43
CA LEU A 18 7.22 23.10 1.60
C LEU A 18 7.69 21.91 2.45
N PHE A 19 8.51 22.16 3.47
CA PHE A 19 8.93 21.12 4.41
C PHE A 19 7.73 20.51 5.15
N THR A 20 6.81 21.36 5.64
CA THR A 20 5.64 20.91 6.39
C THR A 20 4.74 20.03 5.52
N ILE A 21 4.45 20.44 4.29
CA ILE A 21 3.66 19.66 3.33
C ILE A 21 4.38 18.34 3.01
N GLY A 22 5.70 18.37 2.79
CA GLY A 22 6.50 17.17 2.53
C GLY A 22 6.43 16.17 3.68
N ILE A 23 6.58 16.62 4.92
CA ILE A 23 6.52 15.76 6.11
C ILE A 23 5.11 15.20 6.31
N ILE A 24 4.08 16.06 6.32
CA ILE A 24 2.69 15.63 6.55
C ILE A 24 2.25 14.65 5.46
N GLY A 25 2.51 14.97 4.19
CA GLY A 25 2.16 14.11 3.07
C GLY A 25 2.87 12.76 3.12
N SER A 26 4.18 12.76 3.37
CA SER A 26 4.97 11.52 3.48
C SER A 26 4.47 10.63 4.63
N VAL A 27 4.21 11.21 5.80
CA VAL A 27 3.67 10.46 6.95
C VAL A 27 2.26 9.92 6.64
N THR A 28 1.39 10.72 6.04
CA THR A 28 0.01 10.32 5.73
C THR A 28 -0.01 9.16 4.74
N PHE A 29 0.73 9.26 3.63
CA PHE A 29 0.82 8.19 2.64
C PHE A 29 1.54 6.96 3.19
N GLY A 30 2.60 7.14 3.99
CA GLY A 30 3.31 6.04 4.64
C GLY A 30 2.43 5.25 5.61
N LEU A 31 1.62 5.93 6.44
CA LEU A 31 0.66 5.28 7.33
C LEU A 31 -0.42 4.53 6.54
N LYS A 32 -0.88 5.08 5.41
CA LYS A 32 -1.85 4.40 4.56
C LYS A 32 -1.25 3.16 3.91
N ALA A 33 -0.03 3.26 3.38
CA ALA A 33 0.71 2.12 2.85
C ALA A 33 0.89 1.01 3.89
N TYR A 34 1.30 1.38 5.11
CA TYR A 34 1.47 0.44 6.21
C TYR A 34 0.16 -0.30 6.56
N LYS A 35 -0.96 0.41 6.65
CA LYS A 35 -2.27 -0.19 6.95
C LYS A 35 -2.72 -1.17 5.85
N LEU A 36 -2.42 -0.88 4.59
CA LEU A 36 -2.78 -1.75 3.47
C LEU A 36 -1.88 -2.99 3.37
N GLY A 37 -0.56 -2.83 3.59
CA GLY A 37 0.41 -3.88 3.31
C GLY A 37 0.69 -4.88 4.43
N THR A 38 0.30 -4.57 5.69
CA THR A 38 0.79 -5.36 6.84
C THR A 38 -0.23 -6.30 7.47
N ARG A 39 -1.49 -6.32 7.04
CA ARG A 39 -2.52 -7.13 7.70
C ARG A 39 -3.21 -8.06 6.72
N PRO A 40 -2.91 -9.37 6.79
CA PRO A 40 -3.84 -10.35 6.25
C PRO A 40 -5.21 -10.13 6.92
N LYS A 41 -6.28 -10.00 6.14
CA LYS A 41 -7.61 -9.76 6.68
C LYS A 41 -8.27 -11.05 7.15
N ALA A 42 -8.00 -12.16 6.47
CA ALA A 42 -8.49 -13.47 6.85
C ALA A 42 -7.51 -14.56 6.44
N TYR A 43 -7.37 -15.57 7.28
CA TYR A 43 -6.66 -16.81 6.97
C TYR A 43 -7.65 -17.93 6.71
N PHE A 44 -7.32 -18.82 5.80
CA PHE A 44 -8.06 -20.05 5.58
C PHE A 44 -7.14 -21.16 5.08
N THR A 45 -7.58 -22.40 5.27
CA THR A 45 -6.83 -23.60 4.87
C THR A 45 -7.63 -24.39 3.84
N LEU A 46 -6.90 -24.98 2.87
CA LEU A 46 -7.47 -25.94 1.93
C LEU A 46 -7.03 -27.35 2.31
N PRO A 47 -7.85 -28.37 1.98
CA PRO A 47 -9.05 -28.35 1.13
C PRO A 47 -10.39 -28.03 1.85
N SER A 48 -10.38 -27.65 3.12
CA SER A 48 -11.62 -27.39 3.86
C SER A 48 -12.32 -26.09 3.42
N GLU A 49 -13.65 -26.10 3.47
CA GLU A 49 -14.44 -24.87 3.35
C GLU A 49 -14.26 -24.02 4.62
N THR A 50 -14.01 -22.73 4.43
CA THR A 50 -13.78 -21.82 5.56
C THR A 50 -14.65 -20.58 5.44
N ASN A 51 -15.26 -20.18 6.54
CA ASN A 51 -16.01 -18.93 6.61
C ASN A 51 -15.08 -17.79 6.96
N ILE A 52 -15.08 -16.71 6.13
CA ILE A 52 -14.30 -15.51 6.34
C ILE A 52 -15.18 -14.27 6.27
N GLU A 53 -14.83 -13.26 7.07
CA GLU A 53 -15.48 -11.96 7.05
C GLU A 53 -14.67 -10.99 6.16
N ILE A 54 -15.32 -10.41 5.16
CA ILE A 54 -14.77 -9.38 4.28
C ILE A 54 -15.42 -8.05 4.63
N THR A 55 -14.66 -7.15 5.19
CA THR A 55 -15.15 -5.85 5.69
C THR A 55 -15.16 -4.73 4.64
N GLU A 56 -14.49 -4.91 3.51
CA GLU A 56 -14.35 -3.90 2.45
C GLU A 56 -14.56 -4.53 1.09
N THR A 57 -15.23 -3.83 0.19
CA THR A 57 -15.43 -4.22 -1.21
C THR A 57 -14.17 -4.02 -2.07
N GLY A 58 -14.19 -4.49 -3.30
CA GLY A 58 -13.13 -4.34 -4.30
C GLY A 58 -12.27 -5.58 -4.49
N THR A 59 -11.19 -5.44 -5.24
CA THR A 59 -10.26 -6.52 -5.55
C THR A 59 -9.56 -6.99 -4.29
N LYS A 60 -9.65 -8.29 -4.02
CA LYS A 60 -8.91 -8.98 -2.96
C LYS A 60 -7.83 -9.85 -3.58
N GLU A 61 -6.70 -9.89 -2.93
CA GLU A 61 -5.56 -10.71 -3.32
C GLU A 61 -5.46 -11.91 -2.38
N ILE A 62 -5.26 -13.09 -2.97
CA ILE A 62 -5.15 -14.36 -2.27
C ILE A 62 -3.70 -14.80 -2.35
N TYR A 63 -3.07 -14.92 -1.20
CA TYR A 63 -1.69 -15.32 -1.08
C TYR A 63 -1.58 -16.69 -0.46
N TYR A 64 -0.71 -17.51 -1.03
CA TYR A 64 -0.27 -18.76 -0.43
C TYR A 64 0.94 -18.48 0.46
N GLU A 65 0.84 -18.85 1.75
CA GLU A 65 1.95 -18.78 2.69
C GLU A 65 2.71 -20.11 2.67
N TYR A 66 3.99 -20.08 2.32
CA TYR A 66 4.82 -21.27 2.22
C TYR A 66 6.09 -21.16 3.07
N THR A 67 6.52 -22.30 3.59
CA THR A 67 7.88 -22.53 4.07
C THR A 67 8.73 -23.02 2.91
N MET A 68 10.02 -22.71 2.85
CA MET A 68 10.94 -22.83 1.71
C MET A 68 10.90 -24.13 0.85
N ALA A 69 10.14 -25.15 1.23
CA ALA A 69 10.15 -26.45 0.59
C ALA A 69 9.00 -26.74 -0.40
N TYR A 70 7.96 -25.91 -0.45
CA TYR A 70 6.76 -26.25 -1.23
C TYR A 70 6.29 -25.10 -2.10
N GLN A 71 6.39 -25.26 -3.42
CA GLN A 71 5.79 -24.35 -4.41
C GLN A 71 4.53 -25.00 -5.00
N ILE A 72 3.41 -24.29 -4.91
CA ILE A 72 2.20 -24.70 -5.64
C ILE A 72 2.47 -24.47 -7.13
N LYS A 73 2.41 -25.56 -7.90
CA LYS A 73 2.53 -25.52 -9.36
C LYS A 73 1.17 -25.53 -10.09
N GLU A 74 0.09 -25.64 -9.34
CA GLU A 74 -1.26 -25.80 -9.88
C GLU A 74 -2.03 -24.50 -9.82
N ASN A 75 -2.87 -24.25 -10.82
CA ASN A 75 -3.81 -23.14 -10.82
C ASN A 75 -4.97 -23.50 -9.90
N ILE A 76 -5.00 -22.90 -8.71
CA ILE A 76 -6.10 -23.05 -7.76
C ILE A 76 -7.11 -21.97 -8.06
N ILE A 77 -8.35 -22.39 -8.27
CA ILE A 77 -9.50 -21.51 -8.42
C ILE A 77 -10.26 -21.51 -7.09
N PHE A 78 -10.51 -20.32 -6.56
CA PHE A 78 -11.26 -20.13 -5.32
C PHE A 78 -12.67 -19.64 -5.63
N TYR A 79 -13.64 -20.14 -4.89
CA TYR A 79 -15.05 -19.76 -4.97
C TYR A 79 -15.45 -19.08 -3.67
N PHE A 80 -15.89 -17.84 -3.79
CA PHE A 80 -16.38 -17.02 -2.67
C PHE A 80 -17.90 -16.96 -2.73
N ARG A 81 -18.56 -17.72 -1.88
CA ARG A 81 -20.02 -17.68 -1.75
C ARG A 81 -20.43 -16.73 -0.64
N ASN A 82 -21.10 -15.64 -0.98
CA ASN A 82 -21.70 -14.76 0.03
C ASN A 82 -22.79 -15.52 0.76
N ILE A 83 -22.71 -15.60 2.09
CA ILE A 83 -23.65 -16.39 2.90
C ILE A 83 -25.04 -15.75 2.93
N GLU A 84 -25.13 -14.43 2.84
CA GLU A 84 -26.39 -13.69 2.92
C GLU A 84 -27.16 -13.70 1.60
N THR A 85 -26.46 -13.50 0.49
CA THR A 85 -27.08 -13.39 -0.85
C THR A 85 -27.05 -14.68 -1.64
N GLY A 86 -26.18 -15.62 -1.29
CA GLY A 86 -25.91 -16.85 -2.06
C GLY A 86 -25.09 -16.62 -3.34
N GLU A 87 -24.71 -15.38 -3.64
CA GLU A 87 -23.89 -15.06 -4.81
C GLU A 87 -22.53 -15.75 -4.72
N VAL A 88 -22.08 -16.35 -5.82
CA VAL A 88 -20.79 -17.00 -5.92
C VAL A 88 -19.90 -16.20 -6.88
N VAL A 89 -18.74 -15.78 -6.40
CA VAL A 89 -17.73 -15.10 -7.20
C VAL A 89 -16.50 -15.99 -7.32
N GLU A 90 -16.05 -16.19 -8.55
CA GLU A 90 -14.88 -17.00 -8.87
C GLU A 90 -13.63 -16.13 -8.91
N SER A 91 -12.53 -16.64 -8.37
CA SER A 91 -11.23 -15.98 -8.46
C SER A 91 -10.61 -16.16 -9.85
N TYR A 92 -9.72 -15.26 -10.22
CA TYR A 92 -8.96 -15.31 -11.45
C TYR A 92 -7.45 -15.27 -11.20
N ILE A 93 -6.68 -15.75 -12.17
CA ILE A 93 -5.22 -15.77 -12.08
C ILE A 93 -4.71 -14.33 -12.26
N PRO A 94 -3.85 -13.84 -11.35
CA PRO A 94 -3.31 -12.49 -11.46
C PRO A 94 -2.40 -12.35 -12.69
N THR A 95 -2.46 -11.21 -13.34
CA THR A 95 -1.58 -10.89 -14.48
C THR A 95 -0.14 -10.63 -14.06
N MET A 96 0.09 -10.33 -12.79
CA MET A 96 1.41 -10.06 -12.22
C MET A 96 1.71 -11.05 -11.11
N ASN A 97 2.90 -11.64 -11.15
CA ASN A 97 3.42 -12.43 -10.04
C ASN A 97 3.92 -11.49 -8.94
N ALA A 98 3.36 -11.59 -7.76
CA ALA A 98 3.82 -10.87 -6.59
C ALA A 98 4.23 -11.86 -5.49
N THR A 99 5.37 -11.60 -4.88
CA THR A 99 5.85 -12.32 -3.70
C THR A 99 6.07 -11.34 -2.57
N TYR A 100 5.85 -11.77 -1.34
CA TYR A 100 6.20 -10.97 -0.17
C TYR A 100 7.13 -11.75 0.76
N PHE A 101 7.94 -10.99 1.50
CA PHE A 101 8.81 -11.50 2.55
C PHE A 101 8.62 -10.62 3.77
N ILE A 102 7.96 -11.15 4.81
CA ILE A 102 7.72 -10.42 6.06
C ILE A 102 8.21 -11.26 7.23
N GLY A 103 9.38 -10.91 7.76
CA GLY A 103 10.02 -11.69 8.82
C GLY A 103 10.39 -13.10 8.34
N SER A 104 9.84 -14.14 8.98
CA SER A 104 10.04 -15.54 8.58
C SER A 104 8.97 -16.06 7.62
N LYS A 105 8.01 -15.23 7.23
CA LYS A 105 6.88 -15.61 6.40
C LYS A 105 7.11 -15.20 4.97
N ASN A 106 6.94 -16.15 4.07
CA ASN A 106 7.03 -15.97 2.63
C ASN A 106 5.68 -16.30 2.00
N GLY A 107 5.27 -15.53 1.03
CA GLY A 107 4.04 -15.83 0.32
C GLY A 107 4.09 -15.41 -1.14
N VAL A 108 3.28 -16.07 -1.95
CA VAL A 108 3.11 -15.77 -3.36
C VAL A 108 1.65 -15.50 -3.65
N LEU A 109 1.39 -14.48 -4.46
CA LEU A 109 0.07 -14.17 -4.97
C LEU A 109 -0.35 -15.29 -5.93
N VAL A 110 -1.45 -15.96 -5.61
CA VAL A 110 -1.95 -17.10 -6.40
C VAL A 110 -3.24 -16.79 -7.14
N ALA A 111 -4.08 -15.90 -6.60
CA ALA A 111 -5.34 -15.53 -7.23
C ALA A 111 -5.78 -14.12 -6.81
N GLN A 112 -6.71 -13.56 -7.57
CA GLN A 112 -7.44 -12.33 -7.25
C GLN A 112 -8.94 -12.57 -7.39
N VAL A 113 -9.75 -11.85 -6.60
CA VAL A 113 -11.21 -11.90 -6.67
C VAL A 113 -11.78 -10.50 -6.47
N ASP A 114 -12.78 -10.13 -7.27
CA ASP A 114 -13.46 -8.85 -7.18
C ASP A 114 -14.78 -9.02 -6.41
N LEU A 115 -14.81 -8.54 -5.17
CA LEU A 115 -15.99 -8.64 -4.31
C LEU A 115 -16.75 -7.31 -4.31
N SER A 116 -17.98 -7.36 -4.82
CA SER A 116 -18.88 -6.21 -4.93
C SER A 116 -19.52 -5.81 -3.59
N GLN A 117 -19.53 -6.71 -2.62
CA GLN A 117 -20.18 -6.53 -1.32
C GLN A 117 -19.23 -6.93 -0.19
N ALA A 118 -19.34 -6.23 0.94
CA ALA A 118 -18.75 -6.68 2.20
C ALA A 118 -19.71 -7.69 2.83
N GLY A 119 -19.22 -8.59 3.68
CA GLY A 119 -20.04 -9.61 4.35
C GLY A 119 -19.27 -10.87 4.67
N ASN A 120 -20.01 -11.91 5.04
CA ASN A 120 -19.48 -13.23 5.33
C ASN A 120 -19.47 -14.09 4.08
N TYR A 121 -18.31 -14.68 3.78
CA TYR A 121 -18.11 -15.53 2.61
C TYR A 121 -17.65 -16.92 3.02
N LEU A 122 -18.29 -17.94 2.45
CA LEU A 122 -17.80 -19.30 2.48
C LEU A 122 -16.82 -19.48 1.33
N VAL A 123 -15.55 -19.73 1.64
CA VAL A 123 -14.49 -19.93 0.66
C VAL A 123 -14.27 -21.41 0.45
N SER A 124 -14.33 -21.86 -0.80
CA SER A 124 -13.98 -23.19 -1.26
C SER A 124 -13.06 -23.11 -2.47
N SER A 125 -12.54 -24.23 -2.96
CA SER A 125 -11.67 -24.25 -4.13
C SER A 125 -11.82 -25.55 -4.93
N ASN A 126 -11.20 -25.58 -6.11
CA ASN A 126 -11.03 -26.80 -6.91
C ASN A 126 -9.86 -27.68 -6.44
N TYR A 127 -9.20 -27.33 -5.34
CA TYR A 127 -8.10 -28.10 -4.79
C TYR A 127 -8.64 -29.26 -3.96
N ASP A 128 -8.37 -30.49 -4.44
CA ASP A 128 -8.87 -31.77 -3.86
C ASP A 128 -7.69 -32.74 -3.65
N LYS A 129 -6.64 -32.27 -2.95
CA LYS A 129 -5.52 -33.15 -2.60
C LYS A 129 -5.62 -33.59 -1.15
N ASP A 130 -5.83 -34.89 -0.97
CA ASP A 130 -5.77 -35.54 0.32
C ASP A 130 -4.42 -35.33 1.01
N ASN A 131 -4.44 -34.96 2.29
CA ASN A 131 -3.30 -34.90 3.22
C ASN A 131 -2.33 -33.70 3.13
N THR A 132 -2.61 -32.63 2.42
CA THR A 132 -1.78 -31.44 2.49
C THR A 132 -2.63 -30.22 2.81
N GLU A 133 -2.56 -29.74 4.05
CA GLU A 133 -3.15 -28.48 4.41
C GLU A 133 -2.31 -27.32 3.85
N LEU A 134 -2.93 -26.50 3.04
CA LEU A 134 -2.33 -25.31 2.46
C LEU A 134 -2.89 -24.08 3.15
N LEU A 135 -2.03 -23.23 3.67
CA LEU A 135 -2.42 -22.00 4.34
C LEU A 135 -2.45 -20.84 3.35
N PHE A 136 -3.60 -20.19 3.27
CA PHE A 136 -3.82 -19.00 2.47
C PHE A 136 -4.26 -17.84 3.34
N TRP A 137 -4.06 -16.65 2.83
CA TRP A 137 -4.69 -15.45 3.39
C TRP A 137 -5.23 -14.54 2.28
N VAL A 138 -6.28 -13.82 2.63
CA VAL A 138 -6.91 -12.82 1.78
C VAL A 138 -6.61 -11.44 2.34
N GLY A 139 -6.23 -10.52 1.47
CA GLY A 139 -5.97 -9.14 1.86
C GLY A 139 -6.28 -8.15 0.75
N ASN A 140 -6.15 -6.87 1.06
CA ASN A 140 -6.16 -5.83 0.05
C ASN A 140 -4.81 -5.85 -0.69
N GLY A 141 -4.82 -5.44 -1.95
CA GLY A 141 -3.68 -5.55 -2.85
C GLY A 141 -2.39 -4.94 -2.34
N LEU A 142 -1.29 -5.71 -2.38
CA LEU A 142 0.05 -5.17 -2.18
C LEU A 142 0.37 -4.07 -3.20
N ALA A 143 -0.21 -4.11 -4.39
CA ALA A 143 -0.04 -3.08 -5.41
C ALA A 143 -0.45 -1.68 -4.90
N GLU A 144 -1.58 -1.56 -4.21
CA GLU A 144 -2.00 -0.29 -3.60
C GLU A 144 -1.03 0.18 -2.52
N SER A 145 -0.53 -0.73 -1.68
CA SER A 145 0.47 -0.41 -0.65
C SER A 145 1.75 0.11 -1.27
N ILE A 146 2.22 -0.48 -2.37
CA ILE A 146 3.40 -0.04 -3.12
C ILE A 146 3.19 1.37 -3.67
N VAL A 147 2.03 1.65 -4.30
CA VAL A 147 1.72 2.98 -4.84
C VAL A 147 1.76 4.04 -3.73
N PHE A 148 1.13 3.79 -2.57
CA PHE A 148 1.18 4.74 -1.45
C PHE A 148 2.58 4.88 -0.86
N THR A 149 3.38 3.83 -0.84
CA THR A 149 4.79 3.89 -0.42
C THR A 149 5.59 4.79 -1.37
N LEU A 150 5.45 4.61 -2.68
CA LEU A 150 6.11 5.47 -3.67
C LEU A 150 5.67 6.93 -3.53
N LEU A 151 4.37 7.19 -3.37
CA LEU A 151 3.85 8.54 -3.15
C LEU A 151 4.44 9.17 -1.86
N ALA A 152 4.55 8.40 -0.77
CA ALA A 152 5.17 8.88 0.46
C ALA A 152 6.62 9.30 0.24
N VAL A 153 7.39 8.49 -0.46
CA VAL A 153 8.81 8.77 -0.80
C VAL A 153 8.91 9.99 -1.70
N PHE A 154 8.11 10.06 -2.78
CA PHE A 154 8.14 11.21 -3.70
C PHE A 154 7.79 12.51 -3.00
N VAL A 155 6.70 12.55 -2.25
CA VAL A 155 6.26 13.76 -1.53
C VAL A 155 7.31 14.18 -0.50
N GLY A 156 7.93 13.22 0.20
CA GLY A 156 9.02 13.49 1.14
C GLY A 156 10.24 14.11 0.45
N ILE A 157 10.72 13.51 -0.63
CA ILE A 157 11.89 13.99 -1.39
C ILE A 157 11.62 15.38 -1.98
N PHE A 158 10.49 15.58 -2.67
CA PHE A 158 10.16 16.85 -3.29
C PHE A 158 9.93 17.97 -2.27
N GLY A 159 9.30 17.67 -1.14
CA GLY A 159 9.15 18.63 -0.04
C GLY A 159 10.51 19.05 0.53
N PHE A 160 11.41 18.07 0.75
CA PHE A 160 12.74 18.33 1.29
C PHE A 160 13.63 19.11 0.30
N LEU A 161 13.74 18.64 -0.94
CA LEU A 161 14.54 19.33 -1.97
C LEU A 161 13.99 20.72 -2.30
N GLY A 162 12.65 20.84 -2.44
CA GLY A 162 12.00 22.13 -2.67
C GLY A 162 12.25 23.12 -1.55
N GLY A 163 12.23 22.67 -0.31
CA GLY A 163 12.60 23.47 0.86
C GLY A 163 14.05 23.96 0.80
N ILE A 164 15.02 23.08 0.51
CA ILE A 164 16.43 23.45 0.39
C ILE A 164 16.66 24.45 -0.75
N ILE A 165 16.13 24.16 -1.94
CA ILE A 165 16.27 25.04 -3.12
C ILE A 165 15.72 26.43 -2.81
N SER A 166 14.55 26.50 -2.16
CA SER A 166 13.94 27.78 -1.74
C SER A 166 14.84 28.57 -0.81
N ILE A 167 15.49 27.91 0.17
CA ILE A 167 16.44 28.57 1.07
C ILE A 167 17.63 29.12 0.30
N VAL A 168 18.22 28.32 -0.61
CA VAL A 168 19.36 28.73 -1.42
C VAL A 168 19.01 29.96 -2.28
N ILE A 169 17.87 29.96 -2.93
CA ILE A 169 17.39 31.10 -3.72
C ILE A 169 17.26 32.34 -2.85
N ILE A 170 16.65 32.23 -1.66
CA ILE A 170 16.49 33.36 -0.73
C ILE A 170 17.83 33.93 -0.32
N LEU A 171 18.83 33.09 -0.04
CA LEU A 171 20.16 33.50 0.34
C LEU A 171 20.88 34.25 -0.81
N ILE A 172 20.80 33.71 -2.04
CA ILE A 172 21.40 34.33 -3.23
C ILE A 172 20.77 35.70 -3.49
N VAL A 173 19.43 35.77 -3.52
CA VAL A 173 18.71 37.04 -3.75
C VAL A 173 19.01 38.06 -2.66
N THR A 174 19.08 37.63 -1.41
CA THR A 174 19.39 38.51 -0.28
C THR A 174 20.82 39.09 -0.41
N LYS A 175 21.81 38.25 -0.79
CA LYS A 175 23.20 38.67 -1.00
C LYS A 175 23.31 39.64 -2.18
N TYR A 176 22.63 39.34 -3.30
CA TYR A 176 22.62 40.22 -4.47
C TYR A 176 22.03 41.60 -4.16
N LEU A 177 20.92 41.69 -3.47
CA LEU A 177 20.29 42.95 -3.06
C LEU A 177 21.13 43.75 -2.04
N GLN A 178 21.98 43.10 -1.26
CA GLN A 178 22.93 43.77 -0.37
C GLN A 178 24.12 44.37 -1.17
N SER A 179 24.61 43.66 -2.18
CA SER A 179 25.72 44.10 -3.04
C SER A 179 25.40 45.35 -3.88
N GLN A 180 24.13 45.59 -4.20
CA GLN A 180 23.69 46.77 -4.96
C GLN A 180 23.54 48.06 -4.09
N LYS A 181 23.70 47.95 -2.79
CA LYS A 181 23.56 49.07 -1.85
C LYS A 181 24.89 49.66 -1.37
N THR A 182 25.98 49.02 -1.76
CA THR A 182 27.37 49.50 -1.53
C THR A 182 27.90 50.19 -2.77
#